data_bc30f7d37e3b31cbdac644d067273401
#
_entry.id   bc30f7d37e3b31cbdac644d067273401
#
_cell.length_a   1.000
_cell.length_b   1.000
_cell.length_c   1.000
_cell.angle_alpha   90.00
_cell.angle_beta   90.00
_cell.angle_gamma   90.00
#
_symmetry.space_group_name_H-M   'P 1'
#
loop_
_entity.id
_entity.type
_entity.pdbx_description
1 polymer ?
#
loop_
_entity_poly.entity_id
_entity_poly.type
_entity_poly.pdbx_seq_one_letter_code
_entity_poly.pdbx_strand_id
1 'polypeptide(L)'
;MPTQKERLATLEQSFGTLQKEIGKSMYEVNKNSTIMLGLLQTLTQESKQTGLRMEMMKIRMDQLETKFDAHTALLNEHTRVLGEHTRVLDEHTMRFDRLETLLTQILTRLPEKP
;
A
#
# COMPACT_ATOMS: atom_id res chain seq x y z
N MET A 1 68.16 -17.03 40.20
CA MET A 1 67.85 -16.94 38.78
C MET A 1 67.26 -18.24 38.32
N PRO A 2 66.17 -18.24 37.53
CA PRO A 2 65.59 -19.50 36.98
C PRO A 2 66.60 -20.17 36.05
N THR A 3 66.64 -21.46 36.11
CA THR A 3 67.47 -22.27 35.22
C THR A 3 66.90 -22.26 33.82
N GLN A 4 67.70 -22.71 32.85
CA GLN A 4 67.25 -22.84 31.46
C GLN A 4 66.05 -23.84 31.38
N LYS A 5 66.06 -24.89 32.19
CA LYS A 5 65.01 -25.87 32.27
C LYS A 5 63.70 -25.28 32.79
N GLU A 6 63.76 -24.41 33.79
CA GLU A 6 62.62 -23.71 34.34
C GLU A 6 62.03 -22.70 33.34
N ARG A 7 62.89 -21.98 32.65
CA ARG A 7 62.49 -21.06 31.59
C ARG A 7 61.81 -21.77 30.43
N LEU A 8 62.34 -22.92 30.02
CA LEU A 8 61.75 -23.72 28.97
C LEU A 8 60.33 -24.24 29.35
N ALA A 9 60.22 -24.73 30.60
CA ALA A 9 58.94 -25.19 31.11
C ALA A 9 57.88 -24.07 31.13
N THR A 10 58.28 -22.86 31.54
CA THR A 10 57.38 -21.69 31.53
C THR A 10 56.96 -21.33 30.11
N LEU A 11 57.91 -21.39 29.17
CA LEU A 11 57.64 -21.10 27.76
C LEU A 11 56.68 -22.11 27.13
N GLU A 12 56.86 -23.39 27.41
CA GLU A 12 55.98 -24.46 26.95
C GLU A 12 54.59 -24.31 27.50
N GLN A 13 54.46 -23.95 28.78
CA GLN A 13 53.18 -23.68 29.40
C GLN A 13 52.46 -22.48 28.77
N SER A 14 53.17 -21.39 28.57
CA SER A 14 52.64 -20.21 27.91
C SER A 14 52.21 -20.49 26.48
N PHE A 15 53.00 -21.26 25.74
CA PHE A 15 52.66 -21.67 24.36
C PHE A 15 51.41 -22.55 24.31
N GLY A 16 51.27 -23.49 25.23
CA GLY A 16 50.09 -24.33 25.34
C GLY A 16 48.83 -23.53 25.67
N THR A 17 48.94 -22.53 26.54
CA THR A 17 47.82 -21.64 26.86
C THR A 17 47.44 -20.78 25.64
N LEU A 18 48.41 -20.26 24.92
CA LEU A 18 48.19 -19.47 23.71
C LEU A 18 47.52 -20.30 22.62
N GLN A 19 47.92 -21.54 22.40
CA GLN A 19 47.29 -22.45 21.47
C GLN A 19 45.82 -22.66 21.81
N LYS A 20 45.48 -22.87 23.08
CA LYS A 20 44.11 -23.02 23.55
C LYS A 20 43.26 -21.77 23.28
N GLU A 21 43.78 -20.62 23.59
CA GLU A 21 43.11 -19.35 23.38
C GLU A 21 42.89 -19.06 21.90
N ILE A 22 43.87 -19.31 21.05
CA ILE A 22 43.73 -19.18 19.59
C ILE A 22 42.64 -20.13 19.04
N GLY A 23 42.67 -21.40 19.47
CA GLY A 23 41.67 -22.41 19.06
C GLY A 23 40.25 -21.98 19.45
N LYS A 24 40.10 -21.43 20.66
CA LYS A 24 38.83 -20.95 21.16
C LYS A 24 38.34 -19.74 20.38
N SER A 25 39.22 -18.77 20.11
CA SER A 25 38.92 -17.59 19.31
C SER A 25 38.52 -17.95 17.89
N MET A 26 39.24 -18.89 17.25
CA MET A 26 38.92 -19.37 15.91
C MET A 26 37.54 -20.05 15.87
N TYR A 27 37.20 -20.84 16.88
CA TYR A 27 35.88 -21.47 17.01
C TYR A 27 34.77 -20.42 17.09
N GLU A 28 34.95 -19.38 17.93
CA GLU A 28 33.99 -18.30 18.08
C GLU A 28 33.83 -17.49 16.79
N VAL A 29 34.93 -17.19 16.08
CA VAL A 29 34.87 -16.50 14.78
C VAL A 29 34.14 -17.31 13.76
N ASN A 30 34.41 -18.61 13.66
CA ASN A 30 33.69 -19.50 12.73
C ASN A 30 32.19 -19.58 13.04
N LYS A 31 31.86 -19.68 14.33
CA LYS A 31 30.46 -19.69 14.79
C LYS A 31 29.75 -18.41 14.42
N ASN A 32 30.36 -17.27 14.69
CA ASN A 32 29.80 -15.97 14.35
C ASN A 32 29.68 -15.78 12.85
N SER A 33 30.66 -16.22 12.07
CA SER A 33 30.60 -16.16 10.60
C SER A 33 29.43 -16.99 10.05
N THR A 34 29.18 -18.17 10.61
CA THR A 34 28.04 -19.02 10.22
C THR A 34 26.72 -18.34 10.52
N ILE A 35 26.60 -17.72 11.71
CA ILE A 35 25.41 -16.98 12.11
C ILE A 35 25.18 -15.77 11.16
N MET A 36 26.24 -15.04 10.86
CA MET A 36 26.16 -13.89 9.95
C MET A 36 25.72 -14.30 8.54
N LEU A 37 26.24 -15.40 8.02
CA LEU A 37 25.82 -15.94 6.72
C LEU A 37 24.34 -16.30 6.73
N GLY A 38 23.86 -16.93 7.79
CA GLY A 38 22.44 -17.24 7.94
C GLY A 38 21.56 -15.99 7.95
N LEU A 39 21.99 -14.96 8.70
CA LEU A 39 21.29 -13.68 8.75
C LEU A 39 21.27 -12.97 7.39
N LEU A 40 22.39 -13.00 6.66
CA LEU A 40 22.47 -12.42 5.33
C LEU A 40 21.57 -13.11 4.33
N GLN A 41 21.47 -14.43 4.38
CA GLN A 41 20.56 -15.21 3.55
C GLN A 41 19.11 -14.85 3.83
N THR A 42 18.73 -14.78 5.11
CA THR A 42 17.39 -14.38 5.53
C THR A 42 17.08 -12.96 5.05
N LEU A 43 18.00 -12.03 5.24
CA LEU A 43 17.84 -10.64 4.81
C LEU A 43 17.67 -10.52 3.29
N THR A 44 18.46 -11.27 2.53
CA THR A 44 18.35 -11.32 1.06
C THR A 44 16.97 -11.84 0.62
N GLN A 45 16.48 -12.86 1.29
CA GLN A 45 15.17 -13.44 0.99
C GLN A 45 14.04 -12.48 1.33
N GLU A 46 14.10 -11.82 2.48
CA GLU A 46 13.15 -10.79 2.88
C GLU A 46 13.17 -9.59 1.92
N SER A 47 14.36 -9.18 1.49
CA SER A 47 14.51 -8.12 0.50
C SER A 47 13.84 -8.46 -0.83
N LYS A 48 13.98 -9.69 -1.31
CA LYS A 48 13.28 -10.17 -2.52
C LYS A 48 11.77 -10.15 -2.35
N GLN A 49 11.27 -10.62 -1.20
CA GLN A 49 9.83 -10.59 -0.91
C GLN A 49 9.30 -9.16 -0.85
N THR A 50 10.04 -8.25 -0.23
CA THR A 50 9.68 -6.84 -0.18
C THR A 50 9.63 -6.23 -1.58
N GLY A 51 10.61 -6.55 -2.43
CA GLY A 51 10.63 -6.11 -3.82
C GLY A 51 9.40 -6.58 -4.60
N LEU A 52 9.01 -7.85 -4.43
CA LEU A 52 7.81 -8.41 -5.06
C LEU A 52 6.53 -7.72 -4.56
N ARG A 53 6.45 -7.46 -3.25
CA ARG A 53 5.31 -6.73 -2.67
C ARG A 53 5.21 -5.31 -3.21
N MET A 54 6.33 -4.64 -3.38
CA MET A 54 6.37 -3.30 -3.96
C MET A 54 5.88 -3.30 -5.41
N GLU A 55 6.27 -4.29 -6.21
CA GLU A 55 5.77 -4.45 -7.58
C GLU A 55 4.26 -4.68 -7.60
N MET A 56 3.76 -5.55 -6.72
CA MET A 56 2.32 -5.80 -6.60
C MET A 56 1.56 -4.55 -6.18
N MET A 57 2.12 -3.76 -5.25
CA MET A 57 1.55 -2.47 -4.85
C MET A 57 1.50 -1.49 -6.01
N LYS A 58 2.55 -1.43 -6.81
CA LYS A 58 2.60 -0.58 -8.00
C LYS A 58 1.49 -0.94 -8.98
N ILE A 59 1.31 -2.23 -9.26
CA ILE A 59 0.25 -2.72 -10.15
C ILE A 59 -1.13 -2.34 -9.59
N ARG A 60 -1.35 -2.51 -8.28
CA ARG A 60 -2.61 -2.11 -7.63
C ARG A 60 -2.85 -0.61 -7.71
N MET A 61 -1.81 0.18 -7.52
CA MET A 61 -1.91 1.63 -7.65
C MET A 61 -2.29 2.04 -9.08
N ASP A 62 -1.69 1.43 -10.08
CA ASP A 62 -2.03 1.68 -11.49
C ASP A 62 -3.48 1.29 -11.79
N GLN A 63 -3.95 0.18 -11.25
CA GLN A 63 -5.35 -0.25 -11.37
C GLN A 63 -6.31 0.72 -10.68
N LEU A 64 -5.95 1.22 -9.49
CA LEU A 64 -6.73 2.23 -8.79
C LEU A 64 -6.81 3.52 -9.58
N GLU A 65 -5.71 3.97 -10.14
CA GLU A 65 -5.67 5.17 -10.99
C GLU A 65 -6.63 5.04 -12.17
N THR A 66 -6.60 3.90 -12.86
CA THR A 66 -7.51 3.61 -13.97
C THR A 66 -8.98 3.62 -13.50
N LYS A 67 -9.28 3.07 -12.32
CA LYS A 67 -10.63 3.09 -11.74
C LYS A 67 -11.07 4.50 -11.36
N PHE A 68 -10.17 5.31 -10.83
CA PHE A 68 -10.46 6.71 -10.52
C PHE A 68 -10.80 7.51 -11.77
N ASP A 69 -10.05 7.29 -12.85
CA ASP A 69 -10.32 7.96 -14.13
C ASP A 69 -11.69 7.56 -14.67
N ALA A 70 -12.02 6.27 -14.61
CA ALA A 70 -13.33 5.76 -15.00
C ALA A 70 -14.47 6.35 -14.15
N HIS A 71 -14.27 6.43 -12.83
CA HIS A 71 -15.23 7.06 -11.92
C HIS A 71 -15.43 8.54 -12.22
N THR A 72 -14.34 9.26 -12.49
CA THR A 72 -14.42 10.68 -12.86
C THR A 72 -15.25 10.87 -14.12
N ALA A 73 -15.03 10.03 -15.14
CA ALA A 73 -15.81 10.07 -16.37
C ALA A 73 -17.29 9.79 -16.11
N LEU A 74 -17.62 8.79 -15.26
CA LEU A 74 -18.99 8.46 -14.85
C LEU A 74 -19.64 9.62 -14.09
N LEU A 75 -18.93 10.24 -13.16
CA LEU A 75 -19.44 11.38 -12.40
C LEU A 75 -19.73 12.57 -13.32
N ASN A 76 -18.88 12.83 -14.30
CA ASN A 76 -19.10 13.88 -15.28
C ASN A 76 -20.35 13.58 -16.13
N GLU A 77 -20.54 12.34 -16.55
CA GLU A 77 -21.73 11.92 -17.29
C GLU A 77 -22.99 12.01 -16.42
N HIS A 78 -22.94 11.61 -15.15
CA HIS A 78 -24.05 11.78 -14.21
C HIS A 78 -24.42 13.24 -14.03
N THR A 79 -23.42 14.13 -13.92
CA THR A 79 -23.67 15.58 -13.81
C THR A 79 -24.38 16.11 -15.04
N ARG A 80 -23.98 15.66 -16.22
CA ARG A 80 -24.62 16.03 -17.49
C ARG A 80 -26.08 15.57 -17.52
N VAL A 81 -26.33 14.31 -17.16
CA VAL A 81 -27.67 13.73 -17.15
C VAL A 81 -28.56 14.44 -16.12
N LEU A 82 -28.03 14.74 -14.93
CA LEU A 82 -28.75 15.50 -13.91
C LEU A 82 -29.12 16.89 -14.41
N GLY A 83 -28.22 17.55 -15.14
CA GLY A 83 -28.49 18.83 -15.78
C GLY A 83 -29.64 18.74 -16.78
N GLU A 84 -29.66 17.71 -17.61
CA GLU A 84 -30.76 17.46 -18.54
C GLU A 84 -32.09 17.16 -17.83
N HIS A 85 -32.05 16.35 -16.77
CA HIS A 85 -33.25 16.08 -15.96
C HIS A 85 -33.81 17.36 -15.35
N THR A 86 -32.92 18.22 -14.84
CA THR A 86 -33.34 19.53 -14.30
C THR A 86 -34.04 20.35 -15.38
N ARG A 87 -33.49 20.41 -16.57
CA ARG A 87 -34.07 21.13 -17.70
C ARG A 87 -35.46 20.57 -18.07
N VAL A 88 -35.58 19.24 -18.14
CA VAL A 88 -36.87 18.58 -18.46
C VAL A 88 -37.91 18.81 -17.36
N LEU A 89 -37.48 18.79 -16.09
CA LEU A 89 -38.39 19.08 -14.96
C LEU A 89 -38.84 20.54 -15.00
N ASP A 90 -37.99 21.48 -15.36
CA ASP A 90 -38.37 22.87 -15.52
C ASP A 90 -39.39 23.04 -16.67
N GLU A 91 -39.17 22.34 -17.79
CA GLU A 91 -40.14 22.34 -18.88
C GLU A 91 -41.49 21.74 -18.44
N HIS A 92 -41.48 20.65 -17.69
CA HIS A 92 -42.71 20.03 -17.14
C HIS A 92 -43.42 21.00 -16.21
N THR A 93 -42.68 21.71 -15.36
CA THR A 93 -43.26 22.71 -14.46
C THR A 93 -43.98 23.81 -15.27
N MET A 94 -43.34 24.29 -16.30
CA MET A 94 -43.94 25.31 -17.19
C MET A 94 -45.20 24.76 -17.91
N ARG A 95 -45.19 23.52 -18.33
CA ARG A 95 -46.33 22.89 -18.94
C ARG A 95 -47.47 22.71 -17.96
N PHE A 96 -47.17 22.32 -16.72
CA PHE A 96 -48.18 22.19 -15.67
C PHE A 96 -48.81 23.53 -15.35
N ASP A 97 -48.02 24.57 -15.25
CA ASP A 97 -48.51 25.96 -15.03
C ASP A 97 -49.46 26.39 -16.17
N ARG A 98 -49.08 26.10 -17.42
CA ARG A 98 -49.90 26.41 -18.59
C ARG A 98 -51.19 25.60 -18.60
N LEU A 99 -51.14 24.29 -18.27
CA LEU A 99 -52.33 23.46 -18.16
C LEU A 99 -53.24 23.96 -17.05
N GLU A 100 -52.73 24.32 -15.91
CA GLU A 100 -53.47 24.91 -14.79
C GLU A 100 -54.17 26.18 -15.20
N THR A 101 -53.48 27.04 -15.91
CA THR A 101 -54.08 28.29 -16.47
C THR A 101 -55.21 27.96 -17.45
N LEU A 102 -54.99 27.04 -18.37
CA LEU A 102 -56.02 26.60 -19.33
C LEU A 102 -57.25 25.97 -18.66
N LEU A 103 -57.04 25.15 -17.66
CA LEU A 103 -58.11 24.56 -16.86
C LEU A 103 -58.92 25.63 -16.13
N THR A 104 -58.26 26.60 -15.55
CA THR A 104 -58.96 27.75 -14.92
C THR A 104 -59.79 28.52 -15.90
N GLN A 105 -59.22 28.80 -17.08
CA GLN A 105 -59.97 29.48 -18.15
C GLN A 105 -61.18 28.70 -18.62
N ILE A 106 -61.05 27.40 -18.80
CA ILE A 106 -62.15 26.52 -19.19
C ILE A 106 -63.25 26.51 -18.12
N LEU A 107 -62.89 26.35 -16.86
CA LEU A 107 -63.81 26.37 -15.72
C LEU A 107 -64.58 27.69 -15.64
N THR A 108 -63.90 28.79 -15.90
CA THR A 108 -64.54 30.13 -15.91
C THR A 108 -65.55 30.31 -17.04
N ARG A 109 -65.34 29.64 -18.18
CA ARG A 109 -66.19 29.73 -19.36
C ARG A 109 -67.35 28.72 -19.37
N LEU A 110 -67.29 27.71 -18.50
CA LEU A 110 -68.37 26.73 -18.37
C LEU A 110 -69.61 27.38 -17.81
N PRO A 111 -70.80 27.07 -18.36
CA PRO A 111 -72.01 27.64 -17.79
C PRO A 111 -72.31 27.06 -16.42
N GLU A 112 -72.83 27.93 -15.55
CA GLU A 112 -73.26 27.49 -14.22
C GLU A 112 -74.36 26.43 -14.38
N LYS A 113 -74.42 25.46 -13.45
CA LYS A 113 -75.52 24.48 -13.43
C LYS A 113 -76.85 25.23 -13.26
N PRO A 114 -77.82 24.84 -14.04
CA PRO A 114 -79.13 25.42 -13.84
C PRO A 114 -79.76 25.05 -12.50
#